data_fe4bda7fa0aec79a24d5a614dd2a97d1
#
_entry.id   fe4bda7fa0aec79a24d5a614dd2a97d1
#
_cell.length_a   1.000
_cell.length_b   1.000
_cell.length_c   1.000
_cell.angle_alpha   90.00
_cell.angle_beta   90.00
_cell.angle_gamma   90.00
#
_symmetry.space_group_name_H-M   'P 1'
#
loop_
_entity.id
_entity.type
_entity.pdbx_description
1 polymer ?
#
loop_
_entity_poly.entity_id
_entity_poly.type
_entity_poly.pdbx_seq_one_letter_code
_entity_poly.pdbx_strand_id
1 'polypeptide(L)'
;MRTPVLATIAEEHPHQRTIVLRKVDTNAHLLYFFSDMRAPKVLHLQQNPNCNLVFWDPRKKVQIEIQAKGTVFHQATINKEFWNQINIGGRTSYAALHAPGTPIKKDQAYLPAHWSKEMDIQDTQYTFEHFAVLALDVQQLDVLHLHEAGHQRCLFTKTEEMSWEMNWLIP
;
A
#
# COMPACT_ATOMS: atom_id res chain seq x y z
N MET A 1 -5.61 -6.05 11.25
CA MET A 1 -5.76 -5.94 9.79
C MET A 1 -4.52 -5.27 9.21
N ARG A 2 -3.65 -6.00 8.47
CA ARG A 2 -2.42 -5.42 7.86
C ARG A 2 -2.38 -5.52 6.33
N THR A 3 -3.35 -6.19 5.72
CA THR A 3 -3.37 -6.47 4.28
C THR A 3 -4.71 -6.03 3.67
N PRO A 4 -4.89 -4.71 3.45
CA PRO A 4 -6.07 -4.23 2.74
C PRO A 4 -6.02 -4.54 1.25
N VAL A 5 -7.16 -4.41 0.59
CA VAL A 5 -7.25 -4.29 -0.86
C VAL A 5 -7.08 -2.81 -1.22
N LEU A 6 -6.10 -2.51 -2.07
CA LEU A 6 -5.91 -1.19 -2.67
C LEU A 6 -6.53 -1.17 -4.07
N ALA A 7 -7.41 -0.21 -4.33
CA ALA A 7 -7.92 0.13 -5.66
C ALA A 7 -7.22 1.38 -6.18
N THR A 8 -6.74 1.33 -7.41
CA THR A 8 -6.20 2.47 -8.18
C THR A 8 -6.87 2.54 -9.54
N ILE A 9 -6.86 3.68 -10.18
CA ILE A 9 -7.54 3.89 -11.47
C ILE A 9 -6.49 3.99 -12.58
N ALA A 10 -6.71 3.27 -13.67
CA ALA A 10 -6.00 3.42 -14.92
C ALA A 10 -6.95 3.18 -16.09
N GLU A 11 -6.86 3.98 -17.14
CA GLU A 11 -7.68 3.85 -18.36
C GLU A 11 -9.19 3.71 -18.04
N GLU A 12 -9.70 4.50 -17.09
CA GLU A 12 -11.09 4.49 -16.60
C GLU A 12 -11.52 3.22 -15.87
N HIS A 13 -10.62 2.24 -15.67
CA HIS A 13 -10.90 1.01 -14.95
C HIS A 13 -10.26 0.98 -13.57
N PRO A 14 -10.97 0.48 -12.53
CA PRO A 14 -10.38 0.21 -11.24
C PRO A 14 -9.52 -1.06 -11.27
N HIS A 15 -8.29 -0.96 -10.78
CA HIS A 15 -7.37 -2.08 -10.60
C HIS A 15 -7.18 -2.37 -9.12
N GLN A 16 -7.48 -3.59 -8.68
CA GLN A 16 -7.44 -3.99 -7.28
C GLN A 16 -6.34 -5.03 -7.00
N ARG A 17 -5.72 -4.93 -5.83
CA ARG A 17 -4.74 -5.91 -5.31
C ARG A 17 -4.60 -5.77 -3.81
N THR A 18 -4.19 -6.84 -3.16
CA THR A 18 -3.77 -6.76 -1.76
C THR A 18 -2.43 -6.03 -1.65
N ILE A 19 -2.26 -5.31 -0.54
CA ILE A 19 -1.03 -4.58 -0.22
C ILE A 19 -0.77 -4.66 1.28
N VAL A 20 0.49 -4.57 1.71
CA VAL A 20 0.85 -4.71 3.12
C VAL A 20 1.07 -3.34 3.76
N LEU A 21 0.23 -2.99 4.75
CA LEU A 21 0.41 -1.79 5.56
C LEU A 21 1.69 -1.90 6.41
N ARG A 22 2.58 -0.93 6.27
CA ARG A 22 3.89 -0.90 6.93
C ARG A 22 3.92 0.02 8.14
N LYS A 23 3.32 1.21 8.02
CA LYS A 23 3.26 2.19 9.10
C LYS A 23 1.97 3.00 9.00
N VAL A 24 1.45 3.41 10.16
CA VAL A 24 0.39 4.41 10.30
C VAL A 24 1.01 5.62 10.99
N ASP A 25 0.84 6.79 10.42
CA ASP A 25 1.13 8.06 11.05
C ASP A 25 -0.19 8.75 11.38
N THR A 26 -0.57 8.70 12.65
CA THR A 26 -1.84 9.27 13.12
C THR A 26 -1.83 10.79 13.16
N ASN A 27 -0.65 11.41 13.32
CA ASN A 27 -0.53 12.86 13.37
C ASN A 27 -0.66 13.49 11.98
N ALA A 28 -0.04 12.83 10.98
CA ALA A 28 -0.10 13.27 9.59
C ALA A 28 -1.28 12.65 8.80
N HIS A 29 -2.04 11.74 9.40
CA HIS A 29 -3.12 10.96 8.78
C HIS A 29 -2.65 10.16 7.55
N LEU A 30 -1.42 9.60 7.62
CA LEU A 30 -0.78 8.89 6.52
C LEU A 30 -0.70 7.38 6.77
N LEU A 31 -0.96 6.63 5.72
CA LEU A 31 -0.72 5.18 5.66
C LEU A 31 0.44 4.89 4.71
N TYR A 32 1.46 4.16 5.18
CA TYR A 32 2.64 3.84 4.38
C TYR A 32 2.65 2.40 3.91
N PHE A 33 2.94 2.23 2.63
CA PHE A 33 3.08 0.94 1.96
C PHE A 33 4.35 0.91 1.13
N PHE A 34 4.88 -0.29 0.86
CA PHE A 34 6.04 -0.47 0.01
C PHE A 34 5.64 -1.08 -1.33
N SER A 35 6.32 -0.67 -2.38
CA SER A 35 6.11 -1.18 -3.73
C SER A 35 7.42 -1.25 -4.50
N ASP A 36 7.45 -2.07 -5.54
CA ASP A 36 8.44 -1.91 -6.61
C ASP A 36 8.02 -0.69 -7.44
N MET A 37 8.99 0.19 -7.72
CA MET A 37 8.80 1.42 -8.51
C MET A 37 8.25 1.13 -9.91
N ARG A 38 8.61 -0.03 -10.47
CA ARG A 38 8.19 -0.50 -11.79
C ARG A 38 6.78 -1.11 -11.81
N ALA A 39 6.14 -1.28 -10.64
CA ALA A 39 4.82 -1.91 -10.55
C ALA A 39 3.72 -1.01 -11.13
N PRO A 40 2.72 -1.56 -11.86
CA PRO A 40 1.66 -0.75 -12.49
C PRO A 40 0.93 0.20 -11.53
N LYS A 41 0.69 -0.22 -10.28
CA LYS A 41 0.03 0.63 -9.27
C LYS A 41 0.79 1.93 -8.97
N VAL A 42 2.11 1.95 -9.16
CA VAL A 42 2.94 3.15 -8.97
C VAL A 42 2.62 4.16 -10.08
N LEU A 43 2.62 3.70 -11.33
CA LEU A 43 2.24 4.54 -12.48
C LEU A 43 0.80 5.07 -12.34
N HIS A 44 -0.14 4.19 -11.91
CA HIS A 44 -1.53 4.59 -11.68
C HIS A 44 -1.62 5.75 -10.68
N LEU A 45 -0.93 5.64 -9.52
CA LEU A 45 -0.94 6.68 -8.49
C LEU A 45 -0.22 7.97 -8.92
N GLN A 46 0.78 7.88 -9.80
CA GLN A 46 1.44 9.06 -10.38
C GLN A 46 0.54 9.81 -11.37
N GLN A 47 -0.29 9.09 -12.12
CA GLN A 47 -1.24 9.65 -13.07
C GLN A 47 -2.52 10.14 -12.40
N ASN A 48 -3.04 9.37 -11.44
CA ASN A 48 -4.22 9.69 -10.65
C ASN A 48 -3.98 9.32 -9.19
N PRO A 49 -3.77 10.31 -8.30
CA PRO A 49 -3.48 10.05 -6.90
C PRO A 49 -4.68 9.50 -6.11
N ASN A 50 -5.90 9.60 -6.63
CA ASN A 50 -7.08 9.11 -5.92
C ASN A 50 -7.07 7.58 -5.87
N CYS A 51 -7.26 7.05 -4.69
CA CYS A 51 -7.30 5.60 -4.46
C CYS A 51 -8.20 5.26 -3.28
N ASN A 52 -8.64 4.00 -3.25
CA ASN A 52 -9.41 3.46 -2.15
C ASN A 52 -8.71 2.25 -1.54
N LEU A 53 -8.89 2.08 -0.23
CA LEU A 53 -8.49 0.90 0.52
C LEU A 53 -9.70 0.27 1.19
N VAL A 54 -9.75 -1.05 1.22
CA VAL A 54 -10.73 -1.78 2.03
C VAL A 54 -9.99 -2.71 2.98
N PHE A 55 -10.20 -2.53 4.27
CA PHE A 55 -9.80 -3.44 5.33
C PHE A 55 -11.01 -4.24 5.78
N TRP A 56 -10.85 -5.55 5.96
CA TRP A 56 -11.86 -6.43 6.53
C TRP A 56 -11.31 -7.23 7.70
N ASP A 57 -12.02 -7.17 8.84
CA ASP A 57 -11.76 -8.03 9.99
C ASP A 57 -12.92 -9.00 10.17
N PRO A 58 -12.75 -10.29 9.77
CA PRO A 58 -13.83 -11.28 9.88
C PRO A 58 -14.16 -11.65 11.34
N ARG A 59 -13.23 -11.47 12.27
CA ARG A 59 -13.47 -11.77 13.70
C ARG A 59 -14.34 -10.72 14.34
N LYS A 60 -14.08 -9.46 14.03
CA LYS A 60 -14.84 -8.30 14.54
C LYS A 60 -16.03 -7.97 13.66
N LYS A 61 -16.15 -8.59 12.49
CA LYS A 61 -17.15 -8.26 11.46
C LYS A 61 -17.16 -6.76 11.11
N VAL A 62 -15.95 -6.16 11.01
CA VAL A 62 -15.77 -4.73 10.72
C VAL A 62 -15.10 -4.56 9.37
N GLN A 63 -15.73 -3.75 8.52
CA GLN A 63 -15.17 -3.20 7.29
C GLN A 63 -14.75 -1.76 7.52
N ILE A 64 -13.58 -1.38 7.00
CA ILE A 64 -13.14 0.01 6.94
C ILE A 64 -12.78 0.29 5.48
N GLU A 65 -13.57 1.14 4.84
CA GLU A 65 -13.23 1.72 3.54
C GLU A 65 -12.54 3.07 3.75
N ILE A 66 -11.47 3.31 3.01
CA ILE A 66 -10.67 4.53 3.11
C ILE A 66 -10.52 5.14 1.72
N GLN A 67 -10.98 6.38 1.56
CA GLN A 67 -10.62 7.20 0.42
C GLN A 67 -9.34 7.96 0.75
N ALA A 68 -8.37 7.91 -0.15
CA ALA A 68 -7.07 8.52 0.08
C ALA A 68 -6.48 9.13 -1.19
N LYS A 69 -5.48 10.02 -1.00
CA LYS A 69 -4.62 10.53 -2.07
C LYS A 69 -3.22 9.97 -1.91
N GLY A 70 -2.73 9.27 -2.93
CA GLY A 70 -1.44 8.61 -2.93
C GLY A 70 -0.31 9.51 -3.43
N THR A 71 0.78 9.55 -2.67
CA THR A 71 2.06 10.11 -3.10
C THR A 71 3.09 9.00 -3.19
N VAL A 72 3.84 8.98 -4.28
CA VAL A 72 4.91 8.01 -4.53
C VAL A 72 6.24 8.67 -4.21
N PHE A 73 6.99 8.12 -3.24
CA PHE A 73 8.36 8.52 -2.95
C PHE A 73 9.32 7.49 -3.54
N HIS A 74 10.34 7.99 -4.24
CA HIS A 74 11.41 7.20 -4.82
C HIS A 74 12.75 7.90 -4.61
N GLN A 75 13.75 7.16 -4.12
CA GLN A 75 15.09 7.67 -3.79
C GLN A 75 15.15 8.89 -2.84
N ALA A 76 14.05 9.18 -2.15
CA ALA A 76 13.95 10.22 -1.15
C ALA A 76 14.52 9.78 0.22
N THR A 77 14.68 10.71 1.14
CA THR A 77 15.16 10.41 2.50
C THR A 77 14.30 9.35 3.19
N ILE A 78 12.98 9.47 3.10
CA ILE A 78 12.03 8.50 3.67
C ILE A 78 12.23 7.08 3.11
N ASN A 79 12.61 6.95 1.83
CA ASN A 79 12.91 5.64 1.24
C ASN A 79 14.13 5.01 1.92
N LYS A 80 15.18 5.78 2.17
CA LYS A 80 16.39 5.29 2.86
C LYS A 80 16.10 4.85 4.29
N GLU A 81 15.28 5.63 5.02
CA GLU A 81 14.88 5.30 6.40
C GLU A 81 14.12 3.95 6.46
N PHE A 82 13.15 3.73 5.59
CA PHE A 82 12.44 2.46 5.54
C PHE A 82 13.30 1.31 5.01
N TRP A 83 14.12 1.58 3.98
CA TRP A 83 14.99 0.58 3.38
C TRP A 83 15.96 -0.06 4.38
N ASN A 84 16.54 0.75 5.25
CA ASN A 84 17.47 0.30 6.28
C ASN A 84 16.83 -0.65 7.31
N GLN A 85 15.49 -0.70 7.38
CA GLN A 85 14.73 -1.58 8.25
C GLN A 85 14.30 -2.88 7.56
N ILE A 86 14.51 -3.00 6.24
CA ILE A 86 14.09 -4.18 5.46
C ILE A 86 15.22 -5.20 5.47
N ASN A 87 14.91 -6.41 5.94
CA ASN A 87 15.84 -7.54 5.87
C ASN A 87 15.95 -8.09 4.42
N ILE A 88 16.93 -8.97 4.18
CA ILE A 88 17.22 -9.54 2.86
C ILE A 88 15.98 -10.21 2.25
N GLY A 89 15.22 -10.97 3.05
CA GLY A 89 13.99 -11.61 2.57
C GLY A 89 12.95 -10.60 2.05
N GLY A 90 12.83 -9.44 2.71
CA GLY A 90 11.97 -8.34 2.25
C GLY A 90 12.51 -7.67 0.98
N ARG A 91 13.84 -7.55 0.83
CA ARG A 91 14.49 -6.96 -0.35
C ARG A 91 14.37 -7.82 -1.61
N THR A 92 14.12 -9.13 -1.46
CA THR A 92 13.88 -10.06 -2.60
C THR A 92 12.81 -9.53 -3.57
N SER A 93 11.79 -8.85 -3.06
CA SER A 93 10.72 -8.28 -3.90
C SER A 93 11.18 -7.22 -4.89
N TYR A 94 12.36 -6.63 -4.67
CA TYR A 94 12.94 -5.55 -5.48
C TYR A 94 14.13 -6.05 -6.33
N ALA A 95 14.53 -7.30 -6.15
CA ALA A 95 15.64 -7.92 -6.89
C ALA A 95 15.22 -8.52 -8.23
N ALA A 96 13.92 -8.55 -8.55
CA ALA A 96 13.41 -9.15 -9.76
C ALA A 96 14.01 -8.50 -11.02
N LEU A 97 14.46 -9.34 -11.97
CA LEU A 97 15.07 -8.95 -13.25
C LEU A 97 14.11 -8.13 -14.12
N HIS A 98 12.81 -8.39 -13.99
CA HIS A 98 11.74 -7.73 -14.75
C HIS A 98 10.75 -7.02 -13.83
N ALA A 99 10.03 -6.05 -14.36
CA ALA A 99 8.99 -5.35 -13.65
C ALA A 99 7.87 -6.31 -13.19
N PRO A 100 7.24 -6.06 -12.02
CA PRO A 100 6.08 -6.84 -11.58
C PRO A 100 4.96 -6.83 -12.63
N GLY A 101 4.41 -8.02 -12.92
CA GLY A 101 3.37 -8.18 -13.95
C GLY A 101 3.91 -8.52 -15.35
N THR A 102 5.22 -8.53 -15.56
CA THR A 102 5.81 -8.97 -16.84
C THR A 102 5.55 -10.47 -17.05
N PRO A 103 5.01 -10.87 -18.22
CA PRO A 103 4.85 -12.29 -18.55
C PRO A 103 6.19 -13.01 -18.61
N ILE A 104 6.29 -14.16 -17.96
CA ILE A 104 7.45 -15.05 -18.01
C ILE A 104 7.01 -16.50 -18.25
N LYS A 105 7.89 -17.37 -18.71
CA LYS A 105 7.64 -18.82 -18.76
C LYS A 105 7.62 -19.38 -17.33
N LYS A 106 6.84 -20.44 -17.10
CA LYS A 106 6.65 -21.04 -15.76
C LYS A 106 7.95 -21.34 -15.03
N ASP A 107 8.96 -21.86 -15.74
CA ASP A 107 10.25 -22.29 -15.18
C ASP A 107 11.37 -21.25 -15.40
N GLN A 108 11.02 -20.05 -15.83
CA GLN A 108 11.98 -18.96 -16.03
C GLN A 108 12.39 -18.35 -14.69
N ALA A 109 13.70 -18.28 -14.43
CA ALA A 109 14.22 -17.57 -13.28
C ALA A 109 13.89 -16.07 -13.38
N TYR A 110 13.36 -15.49 -12.31
CA TYR A 110 13.01 -14.06 -12.23
C TYR A 110 13.93 -13.27 -11.30
N LEU A 111 14.79 -13.97 -10.54
CA LEU A 111 15.83 -13.35 -9.71
C LEU A 111 17.20 -13.51 -10.37
N PRO A 112 18.16 -12.60 -10.09
CA PRO A 112 19.55 -12.77 -10.52
C PRO A 112 20.15 -14.08 -10.00
N ALA A 113 21.01 -14.73 -10.80
CA ALA A 113 21.61 -16.03 -10.44
C ALA A 113 22.42 -16.00 -9.12
N HIS A 114 22.97 -14.84 -8.76
CA HIS A 114 23.72 -14.65 -7.51
C HIS A 114 22.82 -14.34 -6.31
N TRP A 115 21.48 -14.16 -6.48
CA TRP A 115 20.60 -13.82 -5.39
C TRP A 115 20.42 -14.98 -4.41
N SER A 116 20.76 -14.76 -3.15
CA SER A 116 20.57 -15.71 -2.04
C SER A 116 20.09 -14.98 -0.80
N LYS A 117 19.34 -15.67 0.05
CA LYS A 117 18.94 -15.15 1.39
C LYS A 117 20.09 -15.11 2.38
N GLU A 118 21.21 -15.73 2.03
CA GLU A 118 22.41 -15.85 2.86
C GLU A 118 23.50 -14.82 2.49
N MET A 119 23.27 -14.02 1.44
CA MET A 119 24.21 -12.98 1.02
C MET A 119 24.27 -11.84 2.06
N ASP A 120 25.34 -11.04 2.03
CA ASP A 120 25.45 -9.87 2.88
C ASP A 120 24.36 -8.83 2.50
N ILE A 121 23.82 -8.15 3.51
CA ILE A 121 22.78 -7.14 3.29
C ILE A 121 23.30 -5.97 2.42
N GLN A 122 24.61 -5.70 2.45
CA GLN A 122 25.24 -4.69 1.62
C GLN A 122 25.20 -5.06 0.13
N ASP A 123 25.33 -6.33 -0.19
CA ASP A 123 25.27 -6.84 -1.56
C ASP A 123 23.86 -6.69 -2.17
N THR A 124 22.85 -6.43 -1.35
CA THR A 124 21.47 -6.20 -1.80
C THR A 124 21.15 -4.74 -2.08
N GLN A 125 22.09 -3.79 -1.82
CA GLN A 125 21.82 -2.35 -1.92
C GLN A 125 21.45 -1.89 -3.34
N TYR A 126 21.91 -2.56 -4.39
CA TYR A 126 21.56 -2.22 -5.77
C TYR A 126 20.03 -2.31 -6.01
N THR A 127 19.31 -3.15 -5.25
CA THR A 127 17.86 -3.31 -5.41
C THR A 127 17.06 -2.13 -4.83
N PHE A 128 17.71 -1.20 -4.10
CA PHE A 128 17.11 0.04 -3.62
C PHE A 128 16.59 0.94 -4.77
N GLU A 129 17.18 0.84 -5.95
CA GLU A 129 16.73 1.56 -7.14
C GLU A 129 15.28 1.25 -7.53
N HIS A 130 14.80 0.04 -7.18
CA HIS A 130 13.42 -0.38 -7.44
C HIS A 130 12.47 -0.13 -6.25
N PHE A 131 12.99 0.32 -5.11
CA PHE A 131 12.18 0.50 -3.91
C PHE A 131 11.40 1.82 -3.91
N ALA A 132 10.08 1.73 -3.83
CA ALA A 132 9.18 2.87 -3.67
C ALA A 132 8.40 2.80 -2.35
N VAL A 133 8.14 3.96 -1.77
CA VAL A 133 7.24 4.16 -0.63
C VAL A 133 5.98 4.85 -1.15
N LEU A 134 4.82 4.26 -0.88
CA LEU A 134 3.52 4.86 -1.14
C LEU A 134 3.02 5.45 0.17
N ALA A 135 2.85 6.75 0.25
CA ALA A 135 2.19 7.43 1.35
C ALA A 135 0.78 7.82 0.91
N LEU A 136 -0.22 7.27 1.59
CA LEU A 136 -1.63 7.51 1.29
C LEU A 136 -2.21 8.45 2.36
N ASP A 137 -2.52 9.68 1.95
CA ASP A 137 -3.17 10.69 2.79
C ASP A 137 -4.66 10.39 2.87
N VAL A 138 -5.11 10.02 4.06
CA VAL A 138 -6.50 9.63 4.33
C VAL A 138 -7.40 10.86 4.27
N GLN A 139 -8.40 10.81 3.39
CA GLN A 139 -9.39 11.87 3.21
C GLN A 139 -10.73 11.52 3.88
N GLN A 140 -11.09 10.24 3.88
CA GLN A 140 -12.35 9.76 4.41
C GLN A 140 -12.21 8.33 4.91
N LEU A 141 -12.94 8.00 5.98
CA LEU A 141 -13.05 6.66 6.57
C LEU A 141 -14.54 6.31 6.70
N ASP A 142 -14.95 5.23 6.06
CA ASP A 142 -16.29 4.66 6.20
C ASP A 142 -16.17 3.34 6.97
N VAL A 143 -16.74 3.31 8.16
CA VAL A 143 -16.65 2.15 9.07
C VAL A 143 -18.01 1.50 9.19
N LEU A 144 -18.11 0.24 8.73
CA LEU A 144 -19.29 -0.60 8.85
C LEU A 144 -19.01 -1.76 9.81
N HIS A 145 -19.79 -1.84 10.89
CA HIS A 145 -19.79 -2.94 11.83
C HIS A 145 -21.05 -3.78 11.66
N LEU A 146 -20.87 -5.04 11.28
CA LEU A 146 -21.96 -6.01 11.13
C LEU A 146 -22.25 -6.67 12.48
N HIS A 147 -23.37 -6.29 13.12
CA HIS A 147 -23.76 -6.79 14.43
C HIS A 147 -25.16 -7.42 14.38
N GLU A 148 -25.40 -8.48 15.14
CA GLU A 148 -26.67 -9.22 15.14
C GLU A 148 -27.86 -8.40 15.66
N ALA A 149 -27.62 -7.49 16.60
CA ALA A 149 -28.63 -6.57 17.13
C ALA A 149 -28.86 -5.31 16.26
N GLY A 150 -28.28 -5.28 15.06
CA GLY A 150 -28.35 -4.17 14.11
C GLY A 150 -26.95 -3.70 13.70
N HIS A 151 -26.78 -3.45 12.41
CA HIS A 151 -25.53 -2.94 11.87
C HIS A 151 -25.33 -1.47 12.27
N GLN A 152 -24.08 -1.04 12.35
CA GLN A 152 -23.70 0.33 12.63
C GLN A 152 -22.73 0.82 11.55
N ARG A 153 -22.98 2.02 11.03
CA ARG A 153 -22.10 2.63 10.02
C ARG A 153 -21.84 4.08 10.37
N CYS A 154 -20.60 4.49 10.33
CA CYS A 154 -20.19 5.88 10.51
C CYS A 154 -19.17 6.31 9.47
N LEU A 155 -19.28 7.56 9.07
CA LEU A 155 -18.40 8.22 8.11
C LEU A 155 -17.60 9.28 8.83
N PHE A 156 -16.28 9.24 8.67
CA PHE A 156 -15.38 10.30 9.11
C PHE A 156 -14.83 11.00 7.87
N THR A 157 -14.98 12.30 7.82
CA THR A 157 -14.46 13.12 6.70
C THR A 157 -13.42 14.11 7.23
N LYS A 158 -12.25 14.14 6.61
CA LYS A 158 -11.19 15.07 6.96
C LYS A 158 -11.58 16.49 6.53
N THR A 159 -11.48 17.45 7.44
CA THR A 159 -11.75 18.87 7.18
C THR A 159 -10.49 19.58 6.67
N GLU A 160 -10.64 20.78 6.14
CA GLU A 160 -9.53 21.64 5.72
C GLU A 160 -8.60 21.98 6.89
N GLU A 161 -9.13 22.04 8.11
CA GLU A 161 -8.38 22.29 9.35
C GLU A 161 -7.65 21.05 9.89
N MET A 162 -7.57 19.95 9.11
CA MET A 162 -6.97 18.68 9.51
C MET A 162 -7.66 18.00 10.70
N SER A 163 -8.88 18.38 11.02
CA SER A 163 -9.77 17.71 11.99
C SER A 163 -10.68 16.69 11.28
N TRP A 164 -11.51 16.00 12.05
CA TRP A 164 -12.42 14.98 11.55
C TRP A 164 -13.85 15.28 11.96
N GLU A 165 -14.75 15.29 10.98
CA GLU A 165 -16.19 15.28 11.20
C GLU A 165 -16.72 13.86 11.13
N MET A 166 -17.59 13.47 12.06
CA MET A 166 -18.21 12.15 12.09
C MET A 166 -19.72 12.27 11.89
N ASN A 167 -20.24 11.44 11.00
CA ASN A 167 -21.68 11.30 10.75
C ASN A 167 -22.10 9.83 10.83
N TRP A 168 -23.20 9.55 11.53
CA TRP A 168 -23.84 8.26 11.47
C TRP A 168 -24.59 8.08 10.15
N LEU A 169 -24.45 6.90 9.55
CA LEU A 169 -25.14 6.54 8.31
C LEU A 169 -26.08 5.36 8.53
N ILE A 170 -27.09 5.25 7.68
CA ILE A 170 -27.86 4.01 7.56
C ILE A 170 -26.90 2.94 6.98
N PRO A 171 -26.78 1.77 7.61
CA PRO A 171 -25.91 0.70 7.16
C PRO A 171 -26.22 0.14 5.80
#